data_71482740b9877f682075d963b6292276
#
_entry.id   71482740b9877f682075d963b6292276
#
_cell.length_a   1.000
_cell.length_b   1.000
_cell.length_c   1.000
_cell.angle_alpha   90.00
_cell.angle_beta   90.00
_cell.angle_gamma   90.00
#
_symmetry.space_group_name_H-M   'P 1'
#
loop_
_entity.id
_entity.type
_entity.pdbx_description
1 polymer ?
#
loop_
_entity_poly.entity_id
_entity_poly.type
_entity_poly.pdbx_seq_one_letter_code
_entity_poly.pdbx_strand_id
1 'polypeptide(L)'
;GDEATGANIVKVALDAPLRQIAVNAGLEGGVVVERVRNLEAGYGLNAATGEYVNLLAEGIIDPAKVTRSALQNAASIAALFLTTEAVVADKPEKEKAPAGAPGGGDMDF
;
A
#
# COMPACT_ATOMS: atom_id res chain seq x y z
N GLY A 1 14.12 -8.15 -23.82
CA GLY A 1 13.36 -7.25 -24.70
C GLY A 1 12.31 -6.48 -23.91
N ASP A 2 11.60 -5.59 -24.56
CA ASP A 2 10.62 -4.69 -23.91
C ASP A 2 9.48 -5.45 -23.23
N GLU A 3 9.05 -6.59 -23.78
CA GLU A 3 8.04 -7.46 -23.16
C GLU A 3 8.52 -8.03 -21.83
N ALA A 4 9.76 -8.45 -21.73
CA ALA A 4 10.34 -8.94 -20.49
C ALA A 4 10.46 -7.81 -19.45
N THR A 5 10.78 -6.61 -19.88
CA THR A 5 10.81 -5.42 -19.02
C THR A 5 9.40 -5.09 -18.51
N GLY A 6 8.40 -5.11 -19.37
CA GLY A 6 7.00 -4.90 -18.99
C GLY A 6 6.50 -5.94 -17.98
N ALA A 7 6.79 -7.21 -18.20
CA ALA A 7 6.45 -8.28 -17.26
C ALA A 7 7.13 -8.08 -15.89
N ASN A 8 8.37 -7.63 -15.87
CA ASN A 8 9.09 -7.36 -14.62
C ASN A 8 8.50 -6.15 -13.86
N ILE A 9 8.05 -5.13 -14.57
CA ILE A 9 7.37 -3.98 -13.96
C ILE A 9 6.09 -4.45 -13.24
N VAL A 10 5.29 -5.28 -13.88
CA VAL A 10 4.07 -5.85 -13.27
C VAL A 10 4.44 -6.70 -12.05
N LYS A 11 5.46 -7.54 -12.15
CA LYS A 11 5.93 -8.37 -11.05
C LYS A 11 6.31 -7.54 -9.82
N VAL A 12 7.04 -6.45 -10.01
CA VAL A 12 7.43 -5.53 -8.92
C VAL A 12 6.20 -4.80 -8.36
N ALA A 13 5.26 -4.42 -9.21
CA ALA A 13 4.03 -3.74 -8.78
C ALA A 13 3.14 -4.64 -7.89
N LEU A 14 3.17 -5.96 -8.08
CA LEU A 14 2.40 -6.91 -7.26
C LEU A 14 2.88 -6.98 -5.80
N ASP A 15 4.06 -6.49 -5.49
CA ASP A 15 4.55 -6.40 -4.11
C ASP A 15 3.91 -5.26 -3.31
N ALA A 16 3.35 -4.27 -3.99
CA ALA A 16 2.87 -3.04 -3.37
C ALA A 16 1.81 -3.26 -2.27
N PRO A 17 0.81 -4.14 -2.43
CA PRO A 17 -0.17 -4.38 -1.38
C PRO A 17 0.44 -4.92 -0.09
N LEU A 18 1.30 -5.93 -0.19
CA LEU A 18 1.98 -6.50 0.98
C LEU A 18 2.91 -5.48 1.64
N ARG A 19 3.66 -4.74 0.84
CA ARG A 19 4.53 -3.66 1.33
C ARG A 19 3.73 -2.62 2.12
N GLN A 20 2.58 -2.21 1.62
CA GLN A 20 1.73 -1.24 2.29
C GLN A 20 1.13 -1.78 3.60
N ILE A 21 0.69 -3.05 3.61
CA ILE A 21 0.22 -3.71 4.84
C ILE A 21 1.32 -3.73 5.90
N ALA A 22 2.54 -4.08 5.52
CA ALA A 22 3.68 -4.12 6.43
C ALA A 22 4.00 -2.73 7.00
N VAL A 23 4.03 -1.70 6.16
CA VAL A 23 4.26 -0.32 6.58
C VAL A 23 3.17 0.16 7.54
N ASN A 24 1.91 -0.14 7.25
CA ASN A 24 0.78 0.19 8.12
C ASN A 24 0.87 -0.50 9.50
N ALA A 25 1.50 -1.68 9.55
CA ALA A 25 1.78 -2.40 10.79
C ALA A 25 3.07 -1.93 11.50
N GLY A 26 3.73 -0.89 11.01
CA GLY A 26 4.97 -0.37 11.59
C GLY A 26 6.22 -1.19 11.25
N LEU A 27 6.13 -2.06 10.22
CA LEU A 27 7.22 -2.92 9.78
C LEU A 27 7.92 -2.35 8.54
N GLU A 28 9.14 -2.81 8.28
CA GLU A 28 9.86 -2.44 7.06
C GLU A 28 9.35 -3.27 5.88
N GLY A 29 8.67 -2.61 4.93
CA GLY A 29 7.94 -3.27 3.85
C GLY A 29 8.82 -4.08 2.89
N GLY A 30 10.04 -3.65 2.63
CA GLY A 30 10.98 -4.37 1.76
C GLY A 30 11.43 -5.69 2.37
N VAL A 31 11.76 -5.68 3.65
CA VAL A 31 12.17 -6.87 4.41
C VAL A 31 11.02 -7.89 4.47
N VAL A 32 9.80 -7.41 4.72
CA VAL A 32 8.61 -8.27 4.76
C VAL A 32 8.36 -8.95 3.42
N VAL A 33 8.39 -8.18 2.32
CA VAL A 33 8.20 -8.72 0.97
C VAL A 33 9.22 -9.81 0.65
N GLU A 34 10.50 -9.54 0.91
CA GLU A 34 11.56 -10.50 0.65
C GLU A 34 11.40 -11.77 1.51
N ARG A 35 11.04 -11.61 2.77
CA ARG A 35 10.81 -12.75 3.65
C ARG A 35 9.64 -13.61 3.18
N VAL A 36 8.51 -13.00 2.81
CA VAL A 36 7.33 -13.75 2.33
C VAL A 36 7.62 -14.49 1.04
N ARG A 37 8.44 -13.93 0.14
CA ARG A 37 8.86 -14.62 -1.09
C ARG A 37 9.59 -15.93 -0.85
N ASN A 38 10.29 -16.03 0.26
CA ASN A 38 11.09 -17.21 0.62
C ASN A 38 10.34 -18.19 1.52
N LEU A 39 9.08 -17.93 1.86
CA LEU A 39 8.24 -18.85 2.61
C LEU A 39 7.58 -19.88 1.71
N GLU A 40 7.13 -20.97 2.32
CA GLU A 40 6.29 -21.96 1.66
C GLU A 40 4.93 -21.36 1.27
N ALA A 41 4.31 -21.96 0.24
CA ALA A 41 2.98 -21.54 -0.20
C ALA A 41 1.96 -21.65 0.95
N GLY A 42 1.15 -20.60 1.13
CA GLY A 42 0.17 -20.49 2.21
C GLY A 42 0.68 -19.76 3.45
N TYR A 43 1.99 -19.56 3.57
CA TYR A 43 2.56 -18.77 4.67
C TYR A 43 2.69 -17.30 4.30
N GLY A 44 2.49 -16.44 5.27
CA GLY A 44 2.61 -14.99 5.12
C GLY A 44 2.64 -14.26 6.45
N LEU A 45 2.64 -12.94 6.37
CA LEU A 45 2.63 -12.09 7.55
C LEU A 45 1.23 -11.99 8.16
N ASN A 46 1.11 -12.31 9.44
CA ASN A 46 0.00 -11.86 10.26
C ASN A 46 0.33 -10.44 10.77
N ALA A 47 -0.24 -9.42 10.15
CA ALA A 47 0.08 -8.04 10.45
C ALA A 47 -0.38 -7.61 11.86
N ALA A 48 -1.31 -8.33 12.49
CA ALA A 48 -1.77 -8.04 13.83
C ALA A 48 -0.77 -8.48 14.91
N THR A 49 -0.04 -9.59 14.64
CA THR A 49 0.93 -10.15 15.61
C THR A 49 2.38 -9.92 15.21
N GLY A 50 2.64 -9.61 13.93
CA GLY A 50 3.98 -9.50 13.36
C GLY A 50 4.64 -10.86 13.06
N GLU A 51 3.90 -11.96 13.21
CA GLU A 51 4.40 -13.32 13.01
C GLU A 51 4.15 -13.82 11.58
N TYR A 52 4.98 -14.75 11.14
CA TYR A 52 4.82 -15.41 9.84
C TYR A 52 4.20 -16.79 10.06
N VAL A 53 2.95 -16.92 9.63
CA VAL A 53 2.10 -18.08 9.94
C VAL A 53 1.46 -18.64 8.67
N ASN A 54 0.88 -19.81 8.77
CA ASN A 54 0.01 -20.33 7.71
C ASN A 54 -1.30 -19.54 7.72
N LEU A 55 -1.48 -18.64 6.76
CA LEU A 55 -2.61 -17.72 6.70
C LEU A 55 -3.95 -18.43 6.56
N LEU A 56 -3.97 -19.55 5.84
CA LEU A 56 -5.18 -20.35 5.68
C LEU A 56 -5.61 -21.01 6.98
N ALA A 57 -4.65 -21.54 7.75
CA ALA A 57 -4.93 -22.13 9.06
C ALA A 57 -5.43 -21.10 10.08
N GLU A 58 -4.89 -19.90 10.01
CA GLU A 58 -5.30 -18.75 10.86
C GLU A 58 -6.60 -18.07 10.38
N GLY A 59 -7.15 -18.47 9.25
CA GLY A 59 -8.35 -17.84 8.69
C GLY A 59 -8.12 -16.45 8.11
N ILE A 60 -6.86 -16.09 7.84
CA ILE A 60 -6.47 -14.81 7.21
C ILE A 60 -6.48 -15.01 5.70
N ILE A 61 -7.63 -14.79 5.11
CA ILE A 61 -7.86 -15.04 3.68
C ILE A 61 -8.68 -13.91 3.06
N ASP A 62 -8.38 -13.60 1.81
CA ASP A 62 -9.15 -12.69 0.99
C ASP A 62 -10.04 -13.44 -0.01
N PRO A 63 -11.27 -12.98 -0.26
CA PRO A 63 -12.08 -13.52 -1.35
C PRO A 63 -11.37 -13.32 -2.69
N ALA A 64 -11.23 -14.38 -3.48
CA ALA A 64 -10.56 -14.34 -4.78
C ALA A 64 -11.18 -13.30 -5.74
N LYS A 65 -12.49 -13.09 -5.66
CA LYS A 65 -13.17 -12.07 -6.46
C LYS A 65 -12.68 -10.66 -6.15
N VAL A 66 -12.44 -10.34 -4.88
CA VAL A 66 -11.94 -9.02 -4.44
C VAL A 66 -10.54 -8.79 -4.96
N THR A 67 -9.64 -9.75 -4.77
CA THR A 67 -8.26 -9.68 -5.23
C THR A 67 -8.17 -9.56 -6.75
N ARG A 68 -8.96 -10.36 -7.46
CA ARG A 68 -9.04 -10.30 -8.92
C ARG A 68 -9.56 -8.95 -9.40
N SER A 69 -10.63 -8.42 -8.82
CA SER A 69 -11.20 -7.12 -9.19
C SER A 69 -10.23 -5.98 -8.94
N ALA A 70 -9.50 -6.01 -7.83
CA ALA A 70 -8.46 -5.02 -7.53
C ALA A 70 -7.37 -5.00 -8.61
N LEU A 71 -6.85 -6.16 -8.99
CA LEU A 71 -5.85 -6.27 -10.05
C LEU A 71 -6.38 -5.82 -11.42
N GLN A 72 -7.59 -6.23 -11.77
CA GLN A 72 -8.25 -5.84 -13.03
C GLN A 72 -8.45 -4.33 -13.14
N ASN A 73 -8.93 -3.69 -12.08
CA ASN A 73 -9.13 -2.25 -12.03
C ASN A 73 -7.80 -1.49 -12.08
N ALA A 74 -6.80 -1.96 -11.36
CA ALA A 74 -5.46 -1.37 -11.40
C ALA A 74 -4.84 -1.45 -12.80
N ALA A 75 -4.95 -2.58 -13.47
CA ALA A 75 -4.46 -2.76 -14.85
C ALA A 75 -5.20 -1.86 -15.83
N SER A 76 -6.52 -1.71 -15.72
CA SER A 76 -7.32 -0.82 -16.58
C SER A 76 -6.92 0.64 -16.41
N ILE A 77 -6.71 1.09 -15.18
CA ILE A 77 -6.27 2.46 -14.89
C ILE A 77 -4.85 2.69 -15.41
N ALA A 78 -3.93 1.77 -15.17
CA ALA A 78 -2.56 1.86 -15.66
C ALA A 78 -2.51 1.93 -17.20
N ALA A 79 -3.31 1.11 -17.90
CA ALA A 79 -3.42 1.15 -19.34
C ALA A 79 -3.94 2.50 -19.86
N LEU A 80 -4.91 3.09 -19.16
CA LEU A 80 -5.42 4.41 -19.48
C LEU A 80 -4.35 5.49 -19.31
N PHE A 81 -3.60 5.46 -18.21
CA PHE A 81 -2.48 6.39 -17.98
C PHE A 81 -1.41 6.31 -19.08
N LEU A 82 -1.07 5.11 -19.53
CA LEU A 82 -0.09 4.91 -20.61
C LEU A 82 -0.52 5.50 -21.96
N THR A 83 -1.80 5.75 -22.16
CA THR A 83 -2.33 6.37 -23.38
C THR A 83 -2.49 7.90 -23.28
N THR A 84 -2.19 8.49 -22.13
CA THR A 84 -2.32 9.93 -21.88
C THR A 84 -0.97 10.64 -21.96
N GLU A 85 -0.99 11.94 -22.32
CA GLU A 85 0.20 12.80 -22.31
C GLU A 85 0.29 13.67 -21.05
N ALA A 86 -0.86 13.90 -20.39
CA ALA A 86 -0.94 14.74 -19.21
C ALA A 86 -2.05 14.29 -18.26
N VAL A 87 -1.88 14.56 -16.99
CA VAL A 87 -2.87 14.32 -15.94
C VAL A 87 -3.12 15.63 -15.19
N VAL A 88 -4.40 15.96 -14.98
CA VAL A 88 -4.82 17.10 -14.17
C VAL A 88 -5.43 16.57 -12.88
N ALA A 89 -4.93 17.02 -11.77
CA ALA A 89 -5.40 16.61 -10.45
C ALA A 89 -5.46 17.82 -9.50
N ASP A 90 -6.36 17.75 -8.53
CA ASP A 90 -6.46 18.76 -7.50
C ASP A 90 -5.20 18.77 -6.62
N LYS A 91 -4.70 19.96 -6.33
CA LYS A 91 -3.58 20.12 -5.42
C LYS A 91 -4.08 19.91 -3.99
N PRO A 92 -3.41 19.06 -3.18
CA PRO A 92 -3.77 18.92 -1.77
C PRO A 92 -3.77 20.28 -1.08
N GLU A 93 -4.86 20.64 -0.43
CA GLU A 93 -4.89 21.80 0.43
C GLU A 93 -3.97 21.54 1.63
N LYS A 94 -3.07 22.50 1.91
CA LYS A 94 -2.34 22.50 3.18
C LYS A 94 -3.37 22.69 4.28
N GLU A 95 -3.49 21.74 5.20
CA GLU A 95 -4.23 21.98 6.43
C GLU A 95 -3.72 23.29 7.05
N LYS A 96 -4.60 24.28 7.11
CA LYS A 96 -4.32 25.48 7.87
C LYS A 96 -4.17 25.04 9.31
N ALA A 97 -3.00 25.20 9.87
CA ALA A 97 -2.82 25.05 11.31
C ALA A 97 -3.93 25.85 12.00
N PRO A 98 -4.61 25.30 13.00
CA PRO A 98 -5.61 26.04 13.74
C PRO A 98 -4.97 27.33 14.22
N ALA A 99 -5.59 28.46 13.86
CA ALA A 99 -5.14 29.76 14.32
C ALA A 99 -5.03 29.69 15.85
N GLY A 100 -3.83 29.90 16.36
CA GLY A 100 -3.58 29.87 17.79
C GLY A 100 -4.62 30.75 18.50
N ALA A 101 -5.20 30.20 19.54
CA ALA A 101 -6.10 30.99 20.40
C ALA A 101 -5.38 32.28 20.81
N PRO A 102 -6.05 33.43 20.76
CA PRO A 102 -5.46 34.68 21.24
C PRO A 102 -5.07 34.46 22.70
N GLY A 103 -3.79 34.60 22.97
CA GLY A 103 -3.25 34.54 24.32
C GLY A 103 -4.05 35.44 25.22
N GLY A 104 -4.61 34.82 26.25
CA GLY A 104 -5.35 35.52 27.29
C GLY A 104 -4.48 36.57 27.92
N GLY A 105 -5.13 37.68 28.15
CA GLY A 105 -4.53 38.91 28.59
C GLY A 105 -3.71 38.83 29.85
N ASP A 106 -2.75 39.65 29.82
CA ASP A 106 -2.06 40.29 30.90
C ASP A 106 -2.98 40.48 32.12
N MET A 107 -2.75 39.68 33.16
CA MET A 107 -3.24 39.97 34.49
C MET A 107 -2.08 40.54 35.26
N ASP A 108 -1.93 41.82 35.11
CA ASP A 108 -1.03 42.61 35.93
C ASP A 108 -1.66 42.79 37.31
N PHE A 109 -1.04 42.26 38.31
CA PHE A 109 -1.27 42.65 39.72
C PHE A 109 0.06 43.02 40.35
#